data_ebe9ebf11c1e5fc9492ee5be7547ce04
#
_entry.id   ebe9ebf11c1e5fc9492ee5be7547ce04
#
_cell.length_a   1.000
_cell.length_b   1.000
_cell.length_c   1.000
_cell.angle_alpha   90.00
_cell.angle_beta   90.00
_cell.angle_gamma   90.00
#
_symmetry.space_group_name_H-M   'P 1'
#
loop_
_entity.id
_entity.type
_entity.pdbx_description
1 polymer ?
#
loop_
_entity_poly.entity_id
_entity_poly.type
_entity_poly.pdbx_seq_one_letter_code
_entity_poly.pdbx_strand_id
1 'polypeptide(L)'
;DQGLLKEGSQELRDQLEMKIVQQKNSGEREHFEKVRIHRTEITDYKKREGRCTVMFQTSLQYRYYVTAETGELVRGSRDREKQTRYNTELVYIQDREKVQDERDLSLGINCPNCGAPISGLGEKVCAYCGTPVVELNLYAWTFHRVTEV
;
A
#
# COMPACT_ATOMS: atom_id res chain seq x y z
N ASP A 1 -1.81 12.33 -1.19
CA ASP A 1 -1.01 12.75 -0.04
C ASP A 1 -0.36 11.53 0.61
N GLN A 2 0.96 11.37 0.44
CA GLN A 2 1.74 10.26 0.99
C GLN A 2 1.66 10.19 2.53
N GLY A 3 1.36 11.30 3.19
CA GLY A 3 1.18 11.36 4.64
C GLY A 3 0.02 10.51 5.18
N LEU A 4 -0.93 10.14 4.33
CA LEU A 4 -2.07 9.30 4.71
C LEU A 4 -1.71 7.80 4.78
N LEU A 5 -0.55 7.38 4.24
CA LEU A 5 -0.08 6.00 4.25
C LEU A 5 0.96 5.72 5.34
N LYS A 6 0.91 6.41 6.45
CA LYS A 6 1.84 6.18 7.59
C LYS A 6 1.84 4.73 8.07
N GLU A 7 0.66 4.10 8.04
CA GLU A 7 0.46 2.70 8.43
C GLU A 7 0.67 1.70 7.27
N GLY A 8 1.11 2.18 6.11
CA GLY A 8 1.38 1.35 4.94
C GLY A 8 2.76 0.70 4.99
N SER A 9 2.87 -0.52 4.42
CA SER A 9 4.16 -1.16 4.18
C SER A 9 5.01 -0.35 3.20
N GLN A 10 6.32 -0.56 3.22
CA GLN A 10 7.22 0.10 2.28
C GLN A 10 6.83 -0.23 0.82
N GLU A 11 6.51 -1.49 0.54
CA GLU A 11 6.05 -1.93 -0.79
C GLU A 11 4.83 -1.14 -1.27
N LEU A 12 3.83 -0.95 -0.40
CA LEU A 12 2.64 -0.18 -0.75
C LEU A 12 2.96 1.30 -1.00
N ARG A 13 3.89 1.88 -0.24
CA ARG A 13 4.36 3.25 -0.44
C ARG A 13 5.11 3.40 -1.76
N ASP A 14 6.00 2.47 -2.07
CA ASP A 14 6.76 2.46 -3.32
C ASP A 14 5.84 2.36 -4.53
N GLN A 15 4.82 1.51 -4.48
CA GLN A 15 3.80 1.41 -5.53
C GLN A 15 3.06 2.72 -5.75
N LEU A 16 2.68 3.40 -4.67
CA LEU A 16 2.03 4.71 -4.76
C LEU A 16 2.96 5.77 -5.32
N GLU A 17 4.21 5.79 -4.89
CA GLU A 17 5.22 6.73 -5.39
C GLU A 17 5.49 6.53 -6.88
N MET A 18 5.66 5.30 -7.33
CA MET A 18 5.79 4.96 -8.76
C MET A 18 4.58 5.46 -9.55
N LYS A 19 3.38 5.27 -9.05
CA LYS A 19 2.16 5.75 -9.70
C LYS A 19 2.14 7.27 -9.80
N ILE A 20 2.53 7.99 -8.76
CA ILE A 20 2.61 9.46 -8.75
C ILE A 20 3.64 9.96 -9.76
N VAL A 21 4.83 9.34 -9.82
CA VAL A 21 5.87 9.68 -10.79
C VAL A 21 5.38 9.44 -12.21
N GLN A 22 4.71 8.33 -12.46
CA GLN A 22 4.16 7.98 -13.77
C GLN A 22 3.12 9.01 -14.23
N GLN A 23 2.23 9.47 -13.34
CA GLN A 23 1.27 10.53 -13.63
C GLN A 23 1.95 11.86 -13.93
N LYS A 24 2.96 12.23 -13.16
CA LYS A 24 3.73 13.47 -13.43
C LYS A 24 4.41 13.42 -14.80
N ASN A 25 4.97 12.26 -15.17
CA ASN A 25 5.66 12.10 -16.46
C ASN A 25 4.69 12.11 -17.65
N SER A 26 3.48 11.59 -17.47
CA SER A 26 2.45 11.60 -18.53
C SER A 26 1.71 12.93 -18.66
N GLY A 27 1.89 13.87 -17.72
CA GLY A 27 1.10 15.10 -17.67
C GLY A 27 -0.38 14.86 -17.38
N GLU A 28 -0.72 13.68 -16.87
CA GLU A 28 -2.08 13.31 -16.54
C GLU A 28 -2.34 13.41 -15.03
N ARG A 29 -3.58 13.75 -14.67
CA ARG A 29 -4.03 13.80 -13.27
C ARG A 29 -5.27 12.95 -13.09
N GLU A 30 -5.21 11.99 -12.21
CA GLU A 30 -6.37 11.20 -11.79
C GLU A 30 -7.20 11.95 -10.73
N HIS A 31 -8.52 11.86 -10.89
CA HIS A 31 -9.49 12.43 -9.97
C HIS A 31 -10.42 11.34 -9.47
N PHE A 32 -10.58 11.30 -8.16
CA PHE A 32 -11.55 10.45 -7.46
C PHE A 32 -12.45 11.37 -6.64
N GLU A 33 -13.71 11.45 -7.04
CA GLU A 33 -14.66 12.35 -6.40
C GLU A 33 -15.88 11.58 -5.89
N LYS A 34 -16.56 12.17 -4.91
CA LYS A 34 -17.77 11.61 -4.30
C LYS A 34 -17.61 10.14 -3.89
N VAL A 35 -16.48 9.83 -3.30
CA VAL A 35 -16.21 8.48 -2.78
C VAL A 35 -17.21 8.14 -1.69
N ARG A 36 -17.92 7.03 -1.87
CA ARG A 36 -18.88 6.49 -0.90
C ARG A 36 -18.61 5.03 -0.68
N ILE A 37 -18.33 4.65 0.54
CA ILE A 37 -18.16 3.26 0.96
C ILE A 37 -19.54 2.70 1.30
N HIS A 38 -19.88 1.58 0.72
CA HIS A 38 -21.15 0.89 0.97
C HIS A 38 -21.01 -0.18 2.05
N ARG A 39 -19.95 -1.00 1.95
CA ARG A 39 -19.72 -2.14 2.81
C ARG A 39 -18.26 -2.52 2.85
N THR A 40 -17.79 -2.92 4.02
CA THR A 40 -16.48 -3.54 4.22
C THR A 40 -16.67 -4.84 4.97
N GLU A 41 -16.11 -5.92 4.46
CA GLU A 41 -16.21 -7.26 5.03
C GLU A 41 -14.84 -7.91 5.11
N ILE A 42 -14.65 -8.77 6.10
CA ILE A 42 -13.50 -9.67 6.16
C ILE A 42 -13.81 -10.86 5.24
N THR A 43 -12.97 -11.06 4.22
CA THR A 43 -13.13 -12.14 3.25
C THR A 43 -12.14 -13.28 3.45
N ASP A 44 -11.03 -13.01 4.12
CA ASP A 44 -10.04 -14.03 4.42
C ASP A 44 -9.27 -13.69 5.71
N TYR A 45 -8.89 -14.72 6.44
CA TYR A 45 -8.03 -14.61 7.62
C TYR A 45 -7.07 -15.79 7.65
N LYS A 46 -5.79 -15.49 7.74
CA LYS A 46 -4.73 -16.50 7.84
C LYS A 46 -3.85 -16.21 9.04
N LYS A 47 -3.64 -17.23 9.84
CA LYS A 47 -2.66 -17.21 10.90
C LYS A 47 -1.59 -18.25 10.61
N ARG A 48 -0.38 -17.78 10.46
CA ARG A 48 0.84 -18.61 10.37
C ARG A 48 1.71 -18.33 11.58
N GLU A 49 2.75 -19.13 11.76
CA GLU A 49 3.71 -18.88 12.83
C GLU A 49 4.27 -17.47 12.74
N GLY A 50 4.07 -16.68 13.79
CA GLY A 50 4.57 -15.32 13.92
C GLY A 50 3.81 -14.23 13.15
N ARG A 51 2.80 -14.59 12.31
CA ARG A 51 2.12 -13.65 11.43
C ARG A 51 0.63 -13.89 11.34
N CYS A 52 -0.15 -12.82 11.36
CA CYS A 52 -1.57 -12.83 11.02
C CYS A 52 -1.81 -11.95 9.79
N THR A 53 -2.62 -12.44 8.87
CA THR A 53 -3.06 -11.70 7.69
C THR A 53 -4.56 -11.65 7.64
N VAL A 54 -5.13 -10.46 7.43
CA VAL A 54 -6.57 -10.27 7.25
C VAL A 54 -6.81 -9.61 5.91
N MET A 55 -7.74 -10.14 5.14
CA MET A 55 -8.20 -9.57 3.90
C MET A 55 -9.57 -8.91 4.09
N PHE A 56 -9.65 -7.63 3.82
CA PHE A 56 -10.91 -6.90 3.74
C PHE A 56 -11.31 -6.71 2.29
N GLN A 57 -12.58 -6.88 2.00
CA GLN A 57 -13.16 -6.44 0.72
C GLN A 57 -14.09 -5.27 0.98
N THR A 58 -13.81 -4.14 0.34
CA THR A 58 -14.61 -2.91 0.45
C THR A 58 -15.32 -2.63 -0.86
N SER A 59 -16.65 -2.59 -0.82
CA SER A 59 -17.48 -2.14 -1.94
C SER A 59 -17.69 -0.63 -1.83
N LEU A 60 -17.41 0.08 -2.90
CA LEU A 60 -17.52 1.53 -2.93
C LEU A 60 -17.94 2.03 -4.32
N GLN A 61 -18.45 3.24 -4.36
CA GLN A 61 -18.70 4.00 -5.58
C GLN A 61 -17.98 5.34 -5.54
N TYR A 62 -17.60 5.83 -6.71
CA TYR A 62 -16.96 7.11 -6.88
C TYR A 62 -17.07 7.58 -8.34
N ARG A 63 -16.81 8.85 -8.58
CA ARG A 63 -16.58 9.37 -9.91
C ARG A 63 -15.09 9.31 -10.21
N TYR A 64 -14.75 8.75 -11.35
CA TYR A 64 -13.37 8.63 -11.79
C TYR A 64 -13.18 9.24 -13.16
N TYR A 65 -12.23 10.13 -13.25
CA TYR A 65 -11.81 10.70 -14.51
C TYR A 65 -10.35 11.14 -14.47
N VAL A 66 -9.75 11.29 -15.64
CA VAL A 66 -8.38 11.73 -15.83
C VAL A 66 -8.38 12.97 -16.69
N THR A 67 -7.62 13.96 -16.28
CA THR A 67 -7.41 15.20 -17.05
C THR A 67 -5.96 15.35 -17.45
N ALA A 68 -5.73 16.02 -18.60
CA ALA A 68 -4.44 16.57 -18.94
C ALA A 68 -4.08 17.74 -18.01
N GLU A 69 -2.85 18.24 -18.07
CA GLU A 69 -2.44 19.44 -17.32
C GLU A 69 -3.28 20.68 -17.66
N THR A 70 -3.79 20.73 -18.88
CA THR A 70 -4.72 21.80 -19.34
C THR A 70 -6.10 21.73 -18.69
N GLY A 71 -6.42 20.65 -17.98
CA GLY A 71 -7.75 20.40 -17.40
C GLY A 71 -8.72 19.71 -18.36
N GLU A 72 -8.29 19.40 -19.59
CA GLU A 72 -9.09 18.68 -20.56
C GLU A 72 -9.30 17.21 -20.13
N LEU A 73 -10.52 16.70 -20.31
CA LEU A 73 -10.85 15.32 -19.99
C LEU A 73 -10.19 14.36 -20.98
N VAL A 74 -9.31 13.49 -20.48
CA VAL A 74 -8.61 12.46 -21.26
C VAL A 74 -9.40 11.15 -21.27
N ARG A 75 -9.88 10.73 -20.10
CA ARG A 75 -10.68 9.49 -19.94
C ARG A 75 -11.53 9.52 -18.69
N GLY A 76 -12.51 8.62 -18.62
CA GLY A 76 -13.46 8.52 -17.53
C GLY A 76 -14.65 9.47 -17.67
N SER A 77 -15.33 9.79 -16.59
CA SER A 77 -16.50 10.66 -16.60
C SER A 77 -16.61 11.47 -15.31
N ARG A 78 -16.87 12.75 -15.43
CA ARG A 78 -17.13 13.66 -14.29
C ARG A 78 -18.50 13.42 -13.65
N ASP A 79 -19.43 12.83 -14.41
CA ASP A 79 -20.83 12.71 -13.99
C ASP A 79 -21.25 11.27 -13.68
N ARG A 80 -20.60 10.29 -14.30
CA ARG A 80 -20.93 8.87 -14.13
C ARG A 80 -20.25 8.31 -12.90
N GLU A 81 -21.00 7.68 -12.03
CA GLU A 81 -20.49 6.93 -10.90
C GLU A 81 -20.02 5.53 -11.33
N LYS A 82 -18.83 5.15 -10.87
CA LYS A 82 -18.26 3.81 -10.99
C LYS A 82 -18.46 3.08 -9.66
N GLN A 83 -18.95 1.86 -9.72
CA GLN A 83 -18.98 0.94 -8.57
C GLN A 83 -17.90 -0.09 -8.73
N THR A 84 -17.18 -0.35 -7.65
CA THR A 84 -16.09 -1.34 -7.65
C THR A 84 -15.86 -1.91 -6.26
N ARG A 85 -14.96 -2.88 -6.18
CA ARG A 85 -14.49 -3.47 -4.93
C ARG A 85 -12.98 -3.37 -4.86
N TYR A 86 -12.49 -3.17 -3.67
CA TYR A 86 -11.06 -3.24 -3.35
C TYR A 86 -10.82 -4.31 -2.31
N ASN A 87 -9.80 -5.12 -2.55
CA ASN A 87 -9.24 -6.00 -1.55
C ASN A 87 -8.09 -5.28 -0.86
N THR A 88 -8.16 -5.21 0.45
CA THR A 88 -7.12 -4.60 1.31
C THR A 88 -6.58 -5.65 2.24
N GLU A 89 -5.31 -5.95 2.09
CA GLU A 89 -4.60 -6.90 2.95
C GLU A 89 -3.89 -6.14 4.08
N LEU A 90 -4.19 -6.51 5.31
CA LEU A 90 -3.48 -6.06 6.49
C LEU A 90 -2.67 -7.21 7.09
N VAL A 91 -1.49 -6.88 7.56
CA VAL A 91 -0.57 -7.83 8.18
C VAL A 91 -0.21 -7.37 9.58
N TYR A 92 -0.18 -8.33 10.50
CA TYR A 92 0.28 -8.16 11.87
C TYR A 92 1.36 -9.19 12.18
N ILE A 93 2.52 -8.75 12.60
CA ILE A 93 3.65 -9.62 12.94
C ILE A 93 3.72 -9.74 14.46
N GLN A 94 3.48 -10.96 14.96
CA GLN A 94 3.48 -11.28 16.39
C GLN A 94 4.86 -11.68 16.90
N ASP A 95 5.61 -12.45 16.09
CA ASP A 95 6.91 -12.95 16.46
C ASP A 95 7.85 -12.91 15.25
N ARG A 96 8.87 -12.10 15.39
CA ARG A 96 9.88 -11.85 14.36
C ARG A 96 10.71 -13.10 14.03
N GLU A 97 11.04 -13.91 15.05
CA GLU A 97 11.92 -15.06 14.89
C GLU A 97 11.23 -16.23 14.15
N LYS A 98 9.90 -16.26 14.17
CA LYS A 98 9.08 -17.25 13.48
C LYS A 98 8.73 -16.89 12.05
N VAL A 99 8.99 -15.67 11.62
CA VAL A 99 8.78 -15.23 10.24
C VAL A 99 9.97 -15.67 9.40
N GLN A 100 9.87 -16.83 8.76
CA GLN A 100 10.98 -17.48 8.03
C GLN A 100 10.81 -17.47 6.51
N ASP A 101 9.66 -17.05 5.98
CA ASP A 101 9.41 -17.05 4.55
C ASP A 101 10.07 -15.82 3.89
N GLU A 102 10.78 -16.01 2.77
CA GLU A 102 11.38 -14.92 1.98
C GLU A 102 10.32 -13.88 1.55
N ARG A 103 9.07 -14.31 1.33
CA ARG A 103 7.94 -13.42 1.08
C ARG A 103 7.56 -12.58 2.30
N ASP A 104 7.84 -13.07 3.48
CA ASP A 104 7.63 -12.35 4.72
C ASP A 104 8.76 -11.37 5.01
N LEU A 105 9.96 -11.65 4.52
CA LEU A 105 11.09 -10.70 4.50
C LEU A 105 10.86 -9.56 3.52
N SER A 106 10.13 -9.80 2.43
CA SER A 106 9.73 -8.77 1.46
C SER A 106 8.61 -7.84 1.97
N LEU A 107 8.11 -8.05 3.17
CA LEU A 107 7.19 -7.12 3.84
C LEU A 107 7.83 -5.77 4.16
N GLY A 108 8.92 -5.56 3.58
CA GLY A 108 9.29 -4.22 3.48
C GLY A 108 10.61 -3.86 3.75
N ILE A 109 11.63 -4.44 3.32
CA ILE A 109 12.71 -3.70 3.75
C ILE A 109 13.87 -3.75 2.77
N ASN A 110 13.76 -2.90 1.78
CA ASN A 110 14.94 -2.37 1.14
C ASN A 110 15.29 -1.03 1.77
N CYS A 111 16.55 -0.82 2.05
CA CYS A 111 17.03 0.45 2.56
C CYS A 111 16.67 1.59 1.58
N PRO A 112 16.02 2.67 2.02
CA PRO A 112 15.59 3.75 1.15
C PRO A 112 16.78 4.51 0.53
N ASN A 113 17.97 4.37 1.09
CA ASN A 113 19.16 5.04 0.58
C ASN A 113 19.98 4.18 -0.39
N CYS A 114 20.30 2.93 -0.03
CA CYS A 114 21.18 2.08 -0.84
C CYS A 114 20.46 0.93 -1.56
N GLY A 115 19.18 0.70 -1.30
CA GLY A 115 18.41 -0.39 -1.90
C GLY A 115 18.74 -1.79 -1.37
N ALA A 116 19.68 -1.90 -0.44
CA ALA A 116 20.04 -3.20 0.13
C ALA A 116 18.89 -3.80 0.94
N PRO A 117 18.69 -5.12 0.85
CA PRO A 117 17.68 -5.78 1.67
C PRO A 117 18.07 -5.66 3.15
N ILE A 118 17.12 -5.25 3.98
CA ILE A 118 17.29 -5.23 5.42
C ILE A 118 16.90 -6.58 5.95
N SER A 119 17.89 -7.33 6.38
CA SER A 119 17.78 -8.74 6.74
C SER A 119 17.10 -9.01 8.07
N GLY A 120 16.83 -7.97 8.86
CA GLY A 120 16.21 -8.09 10.17
C GLY A 120 15.00 -7.19 10.33
N LEU A 121 13.84 -7.76 10.62
CA LEU A 121 12.71 -7.01 11.18
C LEU A 121 13.17 -6.35 12.50
N GLY A 122 13.04 -5.02 12.61
CA GLY A 122 13.46 -4.26 13.79
C GLY A 122 14.91 -3.79 13.81
N GLU A 123 15.63 -3.91 12.70
CA GLU A 123 16.89 -3.19 12.53
C GLU A 123 16.58 -1.70 12.40
N LYS A 124 17.22 -0.89 13.28
CA LYS A 124 17.03 0.58 13.28
C LYS A 124 17.88 1.27 12.24
N VAL A 125 18.90 0.59 11.74
CA VAL A 125 19.93 1.13 10.86
C VAL A 125 20.26 0.10 9.80
N CYS A 126 20.40 0.54 8.56
CA CYS A 126 20.84 -0.33 7.48
C CYS A 126 22.28 -0.83 7.75
N ALA A 127 22.47 -2.15 7.76
CA ALA A 127 23.78 -2.77 7.99
C ALA A 127 24.81 -2.43 6.90
N TYR A 128 24.38 -2.00 5.72
CA TYR A 128 25.25 -1.71 4.57
C TYR A 128 25.68 -0.24 4.49
N CYS A 129 24.76 0.70 4.70
CA CYS A 129 25.06 2.12 4.54
C CYS A 129 24.86 2.96 5.79
N GLY A 130 24.40 2.38 6.91
CA GLY A 130 24.18 3.08 8.17
C GLY A 130 22.98 4.03 8.19
N THR A 131 22.20 4.09 7.12
CA THR A 131 21.00 4.95 7.08
C THR A 131 19.94 4.44 8.05
N PRO A 132 19.31 5.31 8.87
CA PRO A 132 18.18 4.92 9.70
C PRO A 132 17.06 4.36 8.86
N VAL A 133 16.56 3.19 9.21
CA VAL A 133 15.43 2.53 8.56
C VAL A 133 14.18 2.64 9.43
N VAL A 134 13.04 2.86 8.79
CA VAL A 134 11.77 2.87 9.51
C VAL A 134 11.47 1.45 9.99
N GLU A 135 11.41 1.28 11.30
CA GLU A 135 11.00 -0.01 11.87
C GLU A 135 9.63 -0.42 11.34
N LEU A 136 9.52 -1.67 10.87
CA LEU A 136 8.22 -2.31 10.81
C LEU A 136 7.66 -2.30 12.22
N ASN A 137 6.47 -1.75 12.36
CA ASN A 137 5.80 -1.67 13.63
C ASN A 137 5.38 -3.10 14.02
N LEU A 138 6.26 -3.80 14.72
CA LEU A 138 5.95 -5.10 15.30
C LEU A 138 4.79 -4.87 16.28
N TYR A 139 3.81 -5.77 16.28
CA TYR A 139 2.59 -5.68 17.09
C TYR A 139 1.58 -4.59 16.64
N ALA A 140 1.69 -4.08 15.43
CA ALA A 140 0.66 -3.23 14.83
C ALA A 140 0.18 -3.77 13.47
N TRP A 141 -1.06 -3.51 13.13
CA TRP A 141 -1.58 -3.83 11.81
C TRP A 141 -1.01 -2.86 10.77
N THR A 142 -0.47 -3.42 9.71
CA THR A 142 0.11 -2.66 8.61
C THR A 142 -0.64 -2.96 7.31
N PHE A 143 -1.01 -1.92 6.57
CA PHE A 143 -1.54 -2.09 5.23
C PHE A 143 -0.44 -2.61 4.31
N HIS A 144 -0.64 -3.79 3.75
CA HIS A 144 0.36 -4.46 2.91
C HIS A 144 0.03 -4.36 1.43
N ARG A 145 -1.22 -4.59 1.07
CA ARG A 145 -1.65 -4.59 -0.34
C ARG A 145 -3.05 -4.03 -0.50
N VAL A 146 -3.24 -3.25 -1.57
CA VAL A 146 -4.57 -2.77 -2.00
C VAL A 146 -4.70 -3.05 -3.49
N THR A 147 -5.74 -3.80 -3.87
CA THR A 147 -6.00 -4.17 -5.27
C THR A 147 -7.46 -3.95 -5.62
N GLU A 148 -7.71 -3.36 -6.79
CA GLU A 148 -9.06 -3.31 -7.35
C GLU A 148 -9.44 -4.68 -7.91
N VAL A 149 -10.65 -5.12 -7.61
CA VAL A 149 -11.19 -6.41 -8.08
C VAL A 149 -11.81 -6.28 -9.46
#